data_5928728454a46a1afe2110a9b6a3c48a
#
_entry.id   5928728454a46a1afe2110a9b6a3c48a
#
_cell.length_a   1.000
_cell.length_b   1.000
_cell.length_c   1.000
_cell.angle_alpha   90.00
_cell.angle_beta   90.00
_cell.angle_gamma   90.00
#
_symmetry.space_group_name_H-M   'P 1'
#
loop_
_entity.id
_entity.type
_entity.pdbx_description
1 polymer ?
#
loop_
_entity_poly.entity_id
_entity_poly.type
_entity_poly.pdbx_seq_one_letter_code
_entity_poly.pdbx_strand_id
1 'polypeptide(L)'
;YTYLTEDEIQNAMFSEWCGFDNTGWYSNVIDRIQVDKVIVTYMDGSTETIAAMGTKYRNMSLQNLPFDQMLAQCQAVYNYKDYLLFNPDLTDVFGTNQKALFEHFILNGANEGRQGSKEFNLSQYKANNPDLVAAFGNDNVKYYDHYITSGKAEGRIAK
;
A
#
# COMPACT_ATOMS: atom_id res chain seq x y z
N TYR A 1 -29.24 -12.80 -8.49
CA TYR A 1 -27.84 -13.14 -8.20
C TYR A 1 -27.17 -13.46 -9.53
N THR A 2 -26.20 -12.65 -9.92
CA THR A 2 -25.39 -12.90 -11.12
C THR A 2 -24.13 -13.61 -10.61
N TYR A 3 -23.90 -14.84 -11.03
CA TYR A 3 -22.68 -15.58 -10.71
C TYR A 3 -21.63 -15.18 -11.72
N LEU A 4 -20.47 -14.76 -11.24
CA LEU A 4 -19.30 -14.45 -12.08
C LEU A 4 -18.54 -15.75 -12.36
N THR A 5 -18.05 -15.90 -13.58
CA THR A 5 -17.11 -16.98 -13.93
C THR A 5 -15.73 -16.72 -13.33
N GLU A 6 -14.87 -17.74 -13.26
CA GLU A 6 -13.51 -17.60 -12.73
C GLU A 6 -12.68 -16.55 -13.48
N ASP A 7 -12.83 -16.47 -14.81
CA ASP A 7 -12.22 -15.44 -15.65
C ASP A 7 -12.76 -14.04 -15.36
N GLU A 8 -14.07 -13.93 -15.10
CA GLU A 8 -14.69 -12.66 -14.72
C GLU A 8 -14.26 -12.22 -13.31
N ILE A 9 -14.06 -13.15 -12.38
CA ILE A 9 -13.53 -12.85 -11.05
C ILE A 9 -12.08 -12.39 -11.14
N GLN A 10 -11.24 -13.07 -11.91
CA GLN A 10 -9.85 -12.65 -12.13
C GLN A 10 -9.77 -11.30 -12.84
N ASN A 11 -10.58 -11.08 -13.87
CA ASN A 11 -10.62 -9.81 -14.56
C ASN A 11 -11.23 -8.69 -13.69
N ALA A 12 -12.19 -8.99 -12.82
CA ALA A 12 -12.74 -8.03 -11.87
C ALA A 12 -11.73 -7.60 -10.80
N MET A 13 -10.77 -8.47 -10.45
CA MET A 13 -9.68 -8.12 -9.53
C MET A 13 -8.63 -7.20 -10.17
N PHE A 14 -8.56 -7.13 -11.49
CA PHE A 14 -7.53 -6.40 -12.24
C PHE A 14 -8.08 -5.34 -13.21
N SER A 15 -9.36 -5.32 -13.48
CA SER A 15 -10.01 -4.33 -14.32
C SER A 15 -10.94 -3.45 -13.48
N GLU A 16 -11.19 -2.25 -13.97
CA GLU A 16 -12.18 -1.29 -13.41
C GLU A 16 -13.62 -1.84 -13.40
N TRP A 17 -13.77 -3.13 -13.69
CA TRP A 17 -15.07 -3.76 -13.86
C TRP A 17 -15.55 -4.42 -12.55
N CYS A 18 -16.07 -3.61 -11.66
CA CYS A 18 -16.96 -4.08 -10.58
C CYS A 18 -18.45 -3.89 -10.97
N GLY A 19 -18.77 -3.97 -12.28
CA GLY A 19 -20.13 -3.73 -12.77
C GLY A 19 -20.53 -2.25 -12.79
N PHE A 20 -19.56 -1.37 -12.69
CA PHE A 20 -19.76 0.08 -12.66
C PHE A 20 -19.22 0.67 -13.95
N ASP A 21 -20.01 1.51 -14.58
CA ASP A 21 -19.54 2.22 -15.75
C ASP A 21 -18.55 3.33 -15.36
N ASN A 22 -17.72 3.71 -16.30
CA ASN A 22 -16.61 4.64 -16.09
C ASN A 22 -17.09 6.12 -16.07
N THR A 23 -18.21 6.42 -15.42
CA THR A 23 -18.81 7.75 -15.42
C THR A 23 -18.27 8.70 -14.33
N GLY A 24 -17.19 8.36 -13.66
CA GLY A 24 -16.57 9.20 -12.64
C GLY A 24 -17.33 9.26 -11.30
N TRP A 25 -18.55 8.77 -11.27
CA TRP A 25 -19.37 8.75 -10.04
C TRP A 25 -18.81 7.75 -9.02
N TYR A 26 -18.16 6.72 -9.49
CA TYR A 26 -17.68 5.60 -8.67
C TYR A 26 -16.31 5.82 -8.02
N SER A 27 -15.48 6.69 -8.53
CA SER A 27 -14.20 6.98 -7.88
C SER A 27 -14.37 7.42 -6.42
N ASN A 28 -15.39 8.24 -6.16
CA ASN A 28 -15.71 8.70 -4.80
C ASN A 28 -16.36 7.64 -3.90
N VAL A 29 -16.91 6.57 -4.48
CA VAL A 29 -17.55 5.47 -3.74
C VAL A 29 -16.52 4.38 -3.46
N ILE A 30 -15.67 4.05 -4.43
CA ILE A 30 -14.61 3.04 -4.30
C ILE A 30 -13.59 3.46 -3.24
N ASP A 31 -13.26 4.74 -3.15
CA ASP A 31 -12.37 5.28 -2.10
C ASP A 31 -12.95 5.11 -0.68
N ARG A 32 -14.24 4.77 -0.55
CA ARG A 32 -14.94 4.56 0.73
C ARG A 32 -15.32 3.11 1.00
N ILE A 33 -15.18 2.22 0.01
CA ILE A 33 -15.48 0.79 0.19
C ILE A 33 -14.20 0.08 0.62
N GLN A 34 -14.17 -0.31 1.88
CA GLN A 34 -13.14 -1.18 2.39
C GLN A 34 -13.62 -2.63 2.25
N VAL A 35 -13.01 -3.39 1.34
CA VAL A 35 -13.27 -4.82 1.19
C VAL A 35 -12.32 -5.57 2.11
N ASP A 36 -12.84 -6.16 3.17
CA ASP A 36 -12.04 -6.93 4.14
C ASP A 36 -11.66 -8.31 3.63
N LYS A 37 -12.56 -8.95 2.93
CA LYS A 37 -12.37 -10.28 2.34
C LYS A 37 -13.39 -10.51 1.23
N VAL A 38 -13.01 -11.30 0.25
CA VAL A 38 -13.93 -11.89 -0.74
C VAL A 38 -14.08 -13.37 -0.41
N ILE A 39 -15.30 -13.83 -0.26
CA ILE A 39 -15.59 -15.25 -0.13
C ILE A 39 -16.19 -15.72 -1.45
N VAL A 40 -15.46 -16.56 -2.15
CA VAL A 40 -15.92 -17.22 -3.37
C VAL A 40 -16.58 -18.54 -2.98
N THR A 41 -17.84 -18.72 -3.36
CA THR A 41 -18.55 -19.98 -3.19
C THR A 41 -18.68 -20.63 -4.56
N TYR A 42 -18.07 -21.78 -4.75
CA TYR A 42 -18.13 -22.56 -5.99
C TYR A 42 -19.44 -23.32 -6.12
N MET A 43 -19.77 -23.74 -7.33
CA MET A 43 -21.00 -24.48 -7.64
C MET A 43 -21.11 -25.86 -6.93
N ASP A 44 -19.97 -26.41 -6.50
CA ASP A 44 -19.90 -27.65 -5.70
C ASP A 44 -20.13 -27.44 -4.19
N GLY A 45 -20.36 -26.18 -3.79
CA GLY A 45 -20.55 -25.77 -2.40
C GLY A 45 -19.27 -25.54 -1.62
N SER A 46 -18.08 -25.72 -2.24
CA SER A 46 -16.82 -25.35 -1.63
C SER A 46 -16.67 -23.83 -1.54
N THR A 47 -15.88 -23.36 -0.58
CA THR A 47 -15.63 -21.92 -0.39
C THR A 47 -14.14 -21.65 -0.31
N GLU A 48 -13.71 -20.58 -0.98
CA GLU A 48 -12.39 -20.00 -0.85
C GLU A 48 -12.49 -18.59 -0.29
N THR A 49 -11.64 -18.25 0.66
CA THR A 49 -11.55 -16.90 1.20
C THR A 49 -10.31 -16.23 0.61
N ILE A 50 -10.52 -15.27 -0.27
CA ILE A 50 -9.47 -14.43 -0.80
C ILE A 50 -9.35 -13.24 0.15
N ALA A 51 -8.19 -13.12 0.81
CA ALA A 51 -7.90 -11.93 1.60
C ALA A 51 -7.84 -10.73 0.66
N ALA A 52 -8.73 -9.77 0.84
CA ALA A 52 -8.69 -8.55 0.06
C ALA A 52 -7.34 -7.84 0.25
N MET A 53 -6.87 -7.16 -0.78
CA MET A 53 -5.61 -6.40 -0.75
C MET A 53 -5.54 -5.40 0.42
N GLY A 54 -6.66 -5.02 1.00
CA GLY A 54 -6.76 -4.14 2.17
C GLY A 54 -6.18 -4.67 3.48
N THR A 55 -5.81 -5.95 3.60
CA THR A 55 -5.22 -6.46 4.83
C THR A 55 -3.81 -5.93 5.09
N LYS A 56 -3.08 -5.50 4.04
CA LYS A 56 -1.74 -4.91 4.18
C LYS A 56 -1.77 -3.43 4.58
N TYR A 57 -2.83 -2.69 4.24
CA TYR A 57 -3.02 -1.32 4.72
C TYR A 57 -3.24 -1.22 6.23
N ARG A 58 -3.70 -2.30 6.87
CA ARG A 58 -4.04 -2.32 8.31
C ARG A 58 -2.85 -2.14 9.24
N ASN A 59 -1.64 -2.19 8.73
CA ASN A 59 -0.43 -2.08 9.55
C ASN A 59 0.11 -0.64 9.64
N MET A 60 -0.44 0.29 8.86
CA MET A 60 -0.08 1.72 8.94
C MET A 60 -1.22 2.52 9.58
N SER A 61 -0.87 3.49 10.39
CA SER A 61 -1.85 4.41 11.03
C SER A 61 -2.67 5.23 10.02
N LEU A 62 -2.24 5.24 8.76
CA LEU A 62 -2.82 5.99 7.65
C LEU A 62 -3.97 5.28 6.93
N GLN A 63 -4.28 4.05 7.28
CA GLN A 63 -5.16 3.14 6.53
C GLN A 63 -6.59 3.65 6.26
N ASN A 64 -7.06 4.60 7.04
CA ASN A 64 -8.43 5.13 6.94
C ASN A 64 -8.49 6.52 6.28
N LEU A 65 -7.37 6.99 5.74
CA LEU A 65 -7.31 8.31 5.11
C LEU A 65 -7.63 8.21 3.60
N PRO A 66 -8.25 9.24 3.03
CA PRO A 66 -8.32 9.41 1.58
C PRO A 66 -6.92 9.39 0.94
N PHE A 67 -6.84 8.91 -0.31
CA PHE A 67 -5.57 8.74 -1.04
C PHE A 67 -4.65 9.97 -0.98
N ASP A 68 -5.20 11.15 -1.28
CA ASP A 68 -4.43 12.39 -1.30
C ASP A 68 -3.86 12.75 0.09
N GLN A 69 -4.61 12.44 1.15
CA GLN A 69 -4.16 12.66 2.52
C GLN A 69 -3.07 11.64 2.91
N MET A 70 -3.22 10.37 2.51
CA MET A 70 -2.16 9.37 2.70
C MET A 70 -0.87 9.80 1.99
N LEU A 71 -0.98 10.20 0.73
CA LEU A 71 0.17 10.66 -0.05
C LEU A 71 0.85 11.88 0.61
N ALA A 72 0.06 12.84 1.08
CA ALA A 72 0.59 14.02 1.77
C ALA A 72 1.33 13.67 3.06
N GLN A 73 0.81 12.72 3.84
CA GLN A 73 1.48 12.28 5.08
C GLN A 73 2.74 11.45 4.80
N CYS A 74 2.76 10.68 3.72
CA CYS A 74 3.90 9.86 3.34
C CYS A 74 5.07 10.63 2.73
N GLN A 75 4.96 11.94 2.47
CA GLN A 75 6.00 12.74 1.80
C GLN A 75 7.39 12.65 2.47
N ALA A 76 7.44 12.37 3.76
CA ALA A 76 8.72 12.18 4.47
C ALA A 76 9.44 10.90 4.07
N VAL A 77 8.72 9.86 3.67
CA VAL A 77 9.24 8.52 3.36
C VAL A 77 9.04 8.12 1.90
N TYR A 78 8.26 8.90 1.15
CA TYR A 78 7.91 8.58 -0.23
C TYR A 78 7.90 9.81 -1.15
N ASN A 79 8.53 9.65 -2.30
CA ASN A 79 8.43 10.52 -3.47
C ASN A 79 8.53 9.62 -4.70
N TYR A 80 7.62 9.72 -5.67
CA TYR A 80 7.57 8.78 -6.79
C TYR A 80 8.84 8.78 -7.67
N LYS A 81 9.52 9.95 -7.81
CA LYS A 81 10.78 10.04 -8.58
C LYS A 81 11.92 9.35 -7.86
N ASP A 82 12.03 9.57 -6.55
CA ASP A 82 13.03 8.91 -5.72
C ASP A 82 12.74 7.40 -5.63
N TYR A 83 11.46 7.04 -5.55
CA TYR A 83 11.04 5.64 -5.49
C TYR A 83 11.47 4.87 -6.75
N LEU A 84 11.24 5.44 -7.94
CA LEU A 84 11.75 4.86 -9.20
C LEU A 84 13.28 4.88 -9.27
N LEU A 85 13.93 5.93 -8.77
CA LEU A 85 15.39 6.02 -8.75
C LEU A 85 16.04 4.90 -7.95
N PHE A 86 15.47 4.60 -6.77
CA PHE A 86 16.00 3.55 -5.89
C PHE A 86 15.49 2.15 -6.21
N ASN A 87 14.42 2.05 -7.02
CA ASN A 87 13.78 0.78 -7.40
C ASN A 87 13.51 0.75 -8.91
N PRO A 88 14.56 0.67 -9.75
CA PRO A 88 14.42 0.76 -11.21
C PRO A 88 13.61 -0.39 -11.82
N ASP A 89 13.51 -1.54 -11.14
CA ASP A 89 12.67 -2.68 -11.50
C ASP A 89 11.18 -2.31 -11.64
N LEU A 90 10.74 -1.27 -10.92
CA LEU A 90 9.34 -0.83 -10.96
C LEU A 90 9.01 -0.02 -12.23
N THR A 91 10.02 0.47 -12.93
CA THR A 91 9.82 1.26 -14.15
C THR A 91 9.17 0.42 -15.25
N ASP A 92 9.59 -0.84 -15.40
CA ASP A 92 9.05 -1.74 -16.41
C ASP A 92 7.59 -2.15 -16.13
N VAL A 93 7.19 -2.13 -14.84
CA VAL A 93 5.86 -2.56 -14.41
C VAL A 93 4.87 -1.39 -14.38
N PHE A 94 5.28 -0.25 -13.81
CA PHE A 94 4.39 0.86 -13.52
C PHE A 94 4.68 2.12 -14.36
N GLY A 95 5.81 2.16 -15.08
CA GLY A 95 6.25 3.37 -15.77
C GLY A 95 6.33 4.55 -14.81
N THR A 96 5.69 5.66 -15.17
CA THR A 96 5.60 6.87 -14.33
C THR A 96 4.21 7.06 -13.71
N ASN A 97 3.41 6.01 -13.61
CA ASN A 97 2.09 6.07 -12.99
C ASN A 97 2.22 6.28 -11.48
N GLN A 98 2.07 7.54 -11.07
CA GLN A 98 2.28 7.95 -9.67
C GLN A 98 1.32 7.27 -8.69
N LYS A 99 0.06 7.05 -9.11
CA LYS A 99 -0.94 6.37 -8.27
C LYS A 99 -0.54 4.92 -8.03
N ALA A 100 -0.25 4.18 -9.09
CA ALA A 100 0.14 2.77 -9.00
C ALA A 100 1.47 2.59 -8.22
N LEU A 101 2.43 3.50 -8.40
CA LEU A 101 3.69 3.48 -7.65
C LEU A 101 3.48 3.73 -6.16
N PHE A 102 2.60 4.67 -5.79
CA PHE A 102 2.28 4.90 -4.38
C PHE A 102 1.51 3.74 -3.76
N GLU A 103 0.53 3.20 -4.47
CA GLU A 103 -0.18 1.99 -4.04
C GLU A 103 0.77 0.82 -3.83
N HIS A 104 1.71 0.60 -4.77
CA HIS A 104 2.74 -0.42 -4.59
C HIS A 104 3.60 -0.16 -3.35
N PHE A 105 4.01 1.10 -3.11
CA PHE A 105 4.79 1.44 -1.92
C PHE A 105 4.05 1.08 -0.64
N ILE A 106 2.80 1.48 -0.51
CA ILE A 106 1.97 1.21 0.68
C ILE A 106 1.69 -0.28 0.86
N LEU A 107 1.36 -1.00 -0.23
CA LEU A 107 0.96 -2.41 -0.17
C LEU A 107 2.15 -3.36 0.02
N ASN A 108 3.26 -3.07 -0.63
CA ASN A 108 4.39 -3.98 -0.75
C ASN A 108 5.71 -3.32 -0.37
N GLY A 109 6.02 -2.18 -0.95
CA GLY A 109 7.33 -1.55 -0.88
C GLY A 109 7.81 -1.26 0.54
N ALA A 110 6.96 -0.75 1.40
CA ALA A 110 7.29 -0.51 2.81
C ALA A 110 7.60 -1.82 3.55
N ASN A 111 6.80 -2.88 3.31
CA ASN A 111 7.04 -4.18 3.91
C ASN A 111 8.33 -4.84 3.38
N GLU A 112 8.63 -4.65 2.09
CA GLU A 112 9.87 -5.11 1.46
C GLU A 112 11.09 -4.30 1.90
N GLY A 113 10.90 -3.17 2.57
CA GLY A 113 11.96 -2.26 3.00
C GLY A 113 12.54 -1.42 1.86
N ARG A 114 11.78 -1.22 0.78
CA ARG A 114 12.21 -0.43 -0.38
C ARG A 114 12.35 1.04 -0.04
N GLN A 115 13.44 1.64 -0.41
CA GLN A 115 13.66 3.07 -0.21
C GLN A 115 12.68 3.89 -1.08
N GLY A 116 11.82 4.66 -0.44
CA GLY A 116 10.78 5.45 -1.08
C GLY A 116 11.16 6.92 -1.33
N SER A 117 12.11 7.45 -0.56
CA SER A 117 12.57 8.84 -0.70
C SER A 117 14.04 8.99 -0.34
N LYS A 118 14.64 10.13 -0.69
CA LYS A 118 15.99 10.51 -0.26
C LYS A 118 16.05 10.92 1.22
N GLU A 119 14.90 11.25 1.80
CA GLU A 119 14.80 11.73 3.18
C GLU A 119 14.79 10.61 4.22
N PHE A 120 14.45 9.38 3.79
CA PHE A 120 14.34 8.23 4.68
C PHE A 120 15.04 7.00 4.08
N ASN A 121 15.96 6.43 4.82
CA ASN A 121 16.59 5.14 4.54
C ASN A 121 16.34 4.19 5.71
N LEU A 122 15.62 3.09 5.47
CA LEU A 122 15.21 2.16 6.51
C LEU A 122 16.40 1.56 7.27
N SER A 123 17.46 1.19 6.57
CA SER A 123 18.65 0.57 7.20
C SER A 123 19.36 1.55 8.12
N GLN A 124 19.50 2.80 7.69
CA GLN A 124 20.09 3.85 8.52
C GLN A 124 19.19 4.23 9.69
N TYR A 125 17.88 4.29 9.45
CA TYR A 125 16.92 4.56 10.52
C TYR A 125 16.99 3.50 11.62
N LYS A 126 17.07 2.23 11.26
CA LYS A 126 17.29 1.13 12.21
C LYS A 126 18.62 1.27 12.96
N ALA A 127 19.70 1.53 12.23
CA ALA A 127 21.03 1.65 12.83
C ALA A 127 21.14 2.80 13.84
N ASN A 128 20.47 3.92 13.55
CA ASN A 128 20.49 5.12 14.41
C ASN A 128 19.47 5.06 15.57
N ASN A 129 18.55 4.10 15.57
CA ASN A 129 17.47 4.01 16.55
C ASN A 129 17.33 2.57 17.11
N PRO A 130 18.28 2.10 17.93
CA PRO A 130 18.28 0.74 18.46
C PRO A 130 17.08 0.47 19.40
N ASP A 131 16.50 1.49 20.00
CA ASP A 131 15.27 1.40 20.77
C ASP A 131 14.09 0.91 19.91
N LEU A 132 14.01 1.40 18.68
CA LEU A 132 12.97 0.98 17.73
C LEU A 132 13.23 -0.46 17.22
N VAL A 133 14.50 -0.85 17.10
CA VAL A 133 14.84 -2.22 16.71
C VAL A 133 14.38 -3.21 17.79
N ALA A 134 14.55 -2.86 19.06
CA ALA A 134 14.04 -3.66 20.17
C ALA A 134 12.49 -3.74 20.18
N ALA A 135 11.81 -2.66 19.77
CA ALA A 135 10.35 -2.59 19.78
C ALA A 135 9.69 -3.24 18.54
N PHE A 136 10.26 -3.05 17.34
CA PHE A 136 9.63 -3.41 16.07
C PHE A 136 10.25 -4.64 15.40
N GLY A 137 11.48 -5.01 15.77
CA GLY A 137 12.17 -6.16 15.18
C GLY A 137 12.26 -6.07 13.65
N ASN A 138 11.72 -7.09 12.98
CA ASN A 138 11.74 -7.18 11.50
C ASN A 138 10.51 -6.59 10.81
N ASP A 139 9.61 -5.96 11.53
CA ASP A 139 8.42 -5.34 10.96
C ASP A 139 8.77 -3.99 10.30
N ASN A 140 9.12 -4.04 9.02
CA ASN A 140 9.58 -2.87 8.28
C ASN A 140 8.53 -1.75 8.25
N VAL A 141 7.24 -2.10 8.14
CA VAL A 141 6.15 -1.12 8.03
C VAL A 141 6.10 -0.21 9.25
N LYS A 142 6.36 -0.75 10.45
CA LYS A 142 6.34 0.03 11.69
C LYS A 142 7.39 1.14 11.74
N TYR A 143 8.53 0.96 11.08
CA TYR A 143 9.56 2.01 11.03
C TYR A 143 9.14 3.17 10.13
N TYR A 144 8.50 2.89 8.99
CA TYR A 144 7.94 3.94 8.13
C TYR A 144 6.83 4.69 8.85
N ASP A 145 5.89 3.95 9.45
CA ASP A 145 4.77 4.52 10.21
C ASP A 145 5.26 5.38 11.39
N HIS A 146 6.21 4.88 12.16
CA HIS A 146 6.81 5.63 13.25
C HIS A 146 7.47 6.92 12.76
N TYR A 147 8.24 6.87 11.64
CA TYR A 147 8.89 8.07 11.12
C TYR A 147 7.89 9.11 10.67
N ILE A 148 6.81 8.70 10.02
CA ILE A 148 5.71 9.57 9.58
C ILE A 148 5.01 10.23 10.78
N THR A 149 4.67 9.45 11.79
CA THR A 149 3.81 9.88 12.89
C THR A 149 4.55 10.59 14.02
N SER A 150 5.80 10.23 14.26
CA SER A 150 6.55 10.68 15.43
C SER A 150 8.02 11.00 15.12
N GLY A 151 8.72 10.08 14.49
CA GLY A 151 10.19 10.12 14.39
C GLY A 151 10.74 11.36 13.71
N LYS A 152 10.05 11.87 12.69
CA LYS A 152 10.43 13.13 12.02
C LYS A 152 10.29 14.33 12.97
N ALA A 153 9.21 14.40 13.73
CA ALA A 153 8.99 15.46 14.71
C ALA A 153 9.94 15.36 15.91
N GLU A 154 10.35 14.15 16.27
CA GLU A 154 11.37 13.88 17.29
C GLU A 154 12.79 14.20 16.82
N GLY A 155 12.99 14.53 15.54
CA GLY A 155 14.30 14.78 14.96
C GLY A 155 15.19 13.54 14.84
N ARG A 156 14.61 12.34 14.75
CA ARG A 156 15.35 11.10 14.63
C ARG A 156 16.11 11.03 13.29
N ILE A 157 17.34 10.56 13.35
CA ILE A 157 18.20 10.45 12.18
C ILE A 157 17.72 9.30 11.30
N ALA A 158 17.37 9.61 10.05
CA ALA A 158 16.81 8.66 9.09
C ALA A 158 17.62 8.50 7.79
N LYS A 159 18.76 9.20 7.68
CA LYS A 159 19.69 9.17 6.54
C LYS A 159 21.09 9.53 6.98
#